data_f17ab42e6fcdd3d0bb71c573f510a033
#
_entry.id   f17ab42e6fcdd3d0bb71c573f510a033
#
_cell.length_a   1.000
_cell.length_b   1.000
_cell.length_c   1.000
_cell.angle_alpha   90.00
_cell.angle_beta   90.00
_cell.angle_gamma   90.00
#
_symmetry.space_group_name_H-M   'P 1'
#
loop_
_entity.id
_entity.type
_entity.pdbx_description
1 polymer ?
#
loop_
_entity_poly.entity_id
_entity_poly.type
_entity_poly.pdbx_seq_one_letter_code
_entity_poly.pdbx_strand_id
1 'polypeptide(L)'
;VGRIVVDSLTAAGEEVRVLSRGRRPQQATEVRHVVGDVQTGDGLDAALDGVDTIVHCVYPTEQLVAAAKRAGSPHLVYVSIVGIDRIPFVFYRMMLANERAIAESGLPWTVLRATQFHDLIAFLLRMLAKPPVIALPSGLRFQPVDVRDVGERLARLALGEPIGRAPDFGGPQARTLDELARSYLAVVGKRRPIAPIRLPGKVFGGIRAGGLLAPERAAGTITFEQYLNEQHTAGQRPYRDAIRAYLPLPHHRRKTSR
;
A
#
# COMPACT_ATOMS: atom_id res chain seq x y z
N VAL A 1 -2.65 -0.63 5.94
CA VAL A 1 -1.94 -1.92 5.99
C VAL A 1 -1.25 -2.09 7.34
N GLY A 2 -0.27 -1.25 7.72
CA GLY A 2 0.54 -1.45 8.93
C GLY A 2 -0.26 -1.66 10.23
N ARG A 3 -1.38 -0.94 10.43
CA ARG A 3 -2.25 -1.16 11.60
C ARG A 3 -2.82 -2.58 11.62
N ILE A 4 -3.30 -3.07 10.49
CA ILE A 4 -3.86 -4.43 10.36
C ILE A 4 -2.79 -5.48 10.68
N VAL A 5 -1.56 -5.26 10.19
CA VAL A 5 -0.43 -6.14 10.52
C VAL A 5 -0.19 -6.18 12.03
N VAL A 6 -0.17 -5.01 12.69
CA VAL A 6 0.00 -4.91 14.15
C VAL A 6 -1.11 -5.68 14.86
N ASP A 7 -2.38 -5.41 14.52
CA ASP A 7 -3.53 -6.06 15.15
C ASP A 7 -3.47 -7.59 14.95
N SER A 8 -3.10 -8.05 13.74
CA SER A 8 -3.01 -9.50 13.42
C SER A 8 -1.87 -10.19 14.16
N LEU A 9 -0.69 -9.56 14.26
CA LEU A 9 0.46 -10.12 14.97
C LEU A 9 0.23 -10.14 16.49
N THR A 10 -0.33 -9.07 17.05
CA THR A 10 -0.72 -9.03 18.47
C THR A 10 -1.76 -10.10 18.80
N ALA A 11 -2.77 -10.30 17.93
CA ALA A 11 -3.76 -11.36 18.10
C ALA A 11 -3.15 -12.79 17.98
N ALA A 12 -2.03 -12.93 17.30
CA ALA A 12 -1.24 -14.17 17.25
C ALA A 12 -0.34 -14.38 18.48
N GLY A 13 -0.30 -13.43 19.41
CA GLY A 13 0.51 -13.51 20.63
C GLY A 13 1.95 -13.01 20.47
N GLU A 14 2.27 -12.32 19.37
CA GLU A 14 3.61 -11.81 19.11
C GLU A 14 3.89 -10.49 19.85
N GLU A 15 5.12 -10.29 20.28
CA GLU A 15 5.59 -9.01 20.80
C GLU A 15 5.80 -8.03 19.64
N VAL A 16 4.94 -7.00 19.55
CA VAL A 16 4.96 -6.07 18.41
C VAL A 16 5.59 -4.74 18.80
N ARG A 17 6.54 -4.30 17.97
CA ARG A 17 7.18 -2.99 18.06
C ARG A 17 6.86 -2.15 16.84
N VAL A 18 6.38 -0.93 17.06
CA VAL A 18 5.98 0.00 15.98
C VAL A 18 6.91 1.20 15.94
N LEU A 19 7.62 1.37 14.82
CA LEU A 19 8.38 2.59 14.53
C LEU A 19 7.45 3.65 13.89
N SER A 20 7.44 4.86 14.44
CA SER A 20 6.68 5.98 13.86
C SER A 20 7.36 7.32 14.14
N ARG A 21 7.13 8.33 13.27
CA ARG A 21 7.71 9.68 13.38
C ARG A 21 7.15 10.52 14.53
N GLY A 22 6.12 10.09 15.20
CA GLY A 22 5.50 10.82 16.30
C GLY A 22 5.03 9.89 17.41
N ARG A 23 5.02 10.40 18.64
CA ARG A 23 4.40 9.67 19.76
C ARG A 23 2.91 9.50 19.46
N ARG A 24 2.45 8.27 19.36
CA ARG A 24 1.01 7.98 19.45
C ARG A 24 0.66 7.72 20.92
N PRO A 25 -0.53 8.16 21.38
CA PRO A 25 -1.04 7.74 22.68
C PRO A 25 -1.03 6.21 22.73
N GLN A 26 -0.50 5.67 23.80
CA GLN A 26 -0.45 4.23 24.04
C GLN A 26 -1.89 3.76 24.29
N GLN A 27 -2.54 3.25 23.26
CA GLN A 27 -3.93 2.76 23.34
C GLN A 27 -4.03 1.26 23.66
N ALA A 28 -2.92 0.52 23.55
CA ALA A 28 -2.83 -0.88 23.96
C ALA A 28 -1.53 -1.10 24.73
N THR A 29 -1.61 -1.77 25.85
CA THR A 29 -0.48 -2.12 26.75
C THR A 29 0.51 -3.10 26.10
N GLU A 30 0.15 -3.72 24.99
CA GLU A 30 0.88 -4.84 24.36
C GLU A 30 1.79 -4.43 23.21
N VAL A 31 1.73 -3.16 22.74
CA VAL A 31 2.51 -2.69 21.59
C VAL A 31 3.55 -1.67 22.03
N ARG A 32 4.82 -1.97 21.83
CA ARG A 32 5.92 -1.05 22.11
C ARG A 32 6.10 -0.04 20.97
N HIS A 33 6.00 1.24 21.28
CA HIS A 33 6.22 2.33 20.33
C HIS A 33 7.64 2.90 20.42
N VAL A 34 8.33 2.98 19.28
CA VAL A 34 9.61 3.64 19.11
C VAL A 34 9.44 4.84 18.19
N VAL A 35 9.96 6.00 18.60
CA VAL A 35 9.98 7.19 17.76
C VAL A 35 11.20 7.14 16.85
N GLY A 36 10.97 7.29 15.53
CA GLY A 36 12.06 7.29 14.57
C GLY A 36 11.56 7.49 13.14
N ASP A 37 12.48 7.61 12.20
CA ASP A 37 12.17 7.85 10.79
C ASP A 37 13.03 6.97 9.87
N VAL A 38 12.39 6.17 9.04
CA VAL A 38 13.06 5.32 8.04
C VAL A 38 13.80 6.11 6.96
N GLN A 39 13.47 7.40 6.77
CA GLN A 39 14.14 8.25 5.79
C GLN A 39 15.50 8.73 6.29
N THR A 40 15.59 9.09 7.56
CA THR A 40 16.84 9.59 8.17
C THR A 40 17.66 8.49 8.84
N GLY A 41 17.01 7.37 9.19
CA GLY A 41 17.61 6.29 9.98
C GLY A 41 17.48 6.48 11.49
N ASP A 42 16.93 7.62 11.93
CA ASP A 42 16.78 7.92 13.36
C ASP A 42 15.92 6.87 14.06
N GLY A 43 16.38 6.39 15.20
CA GLY A 43 15.67 5.43 16.04
C GLY A 43 15.59 4.01 15.48
N LEU A 44 16.18 3.71 14.32
CA LEU A 44 16.13 2.38 13.71
C LEU A 44 16.87 1.35 14.55
N ASP A 45 18.07 1.64 15.05
CA ASP A 45 18.84 0.67 15.85
C ASP A 45 18.06 0.29 17.12
N ALA A 46 17.46 1.25 17.82
CA ALA A 46 16.63 0.98 19.00
C ALA A 46 15.32 0.25 18.66
N ALA A 47 14.77 0.47 17.45
CA ALA A 47 13.57 -0.22 16.99
C ALA A 47 13.85 -1.68 16.62
N LEU A 48 15.05 -2.00 16.14
CA LEU A 48 15.42 -3.30 15.61
C LEU A 48 16.21 -4.18 16.61
N ASP A 49 16.56 -3.65 17.78
CA ASP A 49 17.27 -4.40 18.81
C ASP A 49 16.45 -5.62 19.27
N GLY A 50 17.00 -6.83 19.05
CA GLY A 50 16.34 -8.10 19.39
C GLY A 50 15.07 -8.41 18.58
N VAL A 51 14.92 -7.87 17.35
CA VAL A 51 13.77 -8.13 16.46
C VAL A 51 14.11 -9.27 15.50
N ASP A 52 13.27 -10.29 15.45
CA ASP A 52 13.40 -11.44 14.54
C ASP A 52 12.80 -11.18 13.16
N THR A 53 11.72 -10.39 13.09
CA THR A 53 11.01 -10.10 11.84
C THR A 53 10.63 -8.62 11.72
N ILE A 54 10.86 -8.04 10.54
CA ILE A 54 10.49 -6.67 10.19
C ILE A 54 9.38 -6.71 9.14
N VAL A 55 8.23 -6.04 9.39
CA VAL A 55 7.23 -5.81 8.35
C VAL A 55 7.29 -4.37 7.87
N HIS A 56 7.80 -4.16 6.67
CA HIS A 56 8.04 -2.85 6.09
C HIS A 56 6.93 -2.46 5.10
N CYS A 57 6.09 -1.50 5.50
CA CYS A 57 4.92 -1.06 4.73
C CYS A 57 5.09 0.34 4.10
N VAL A 58 6.31 0.88 4.09
CA VAL A 58 6.60 2.25 3.62
C VAL A 58 7.83 2.26 2.70
N TYR A 59 8.35 3.42 2.36
CA TYR A 59 9.60 3.64 1.62
C TYR A 59 10.29 4.90 2.17
N PRO A 60 11.60 5.10 1.98
CA PRO A 60 12.59 4.23 1.33
C PRO A 60 13.04 3.05 2.20
N THR A 61 13.87 2.16 1.65
CA THR A 61 14.34 0.92 2.30
C THR A 61 15.82 0.95 2.73
N GLU A 62 16.61 1.86 2.20
CA GLU A 62 18.09 1.84 2.31
C GLU A 62 18.55 1.89 3.77
N GLN A 63 18.06 2.86 4.55
CA GLN A 63 18.44 3.01 5.95
C GLN A 63 17.98 1.82 6.80
N LEU A 64 16.77 1.29 6.50
CA LEU A 64 16.23 0.12 7.18
C LEU A 64 17.08 -1.13 6.92
N VAL A 65 17.47 -1.38 5.66
CA VAL A 65 18.33 -2.52 5.30
C VAL A 65 19.69 -2.42 6.00
N ALA A 66 20.30 -1.22 6.04
CA ALA A 66 21.55 -1.01 6.72
C ALA A 66 21.45 -1.27 8.25
N ALA A 67 20.38 -0.81 8.87
CA ALA A 67 20.12 -1.03 10.29
C ALA A 67 19.81 -2.52 10.60
N ALA A 68 19.01 -3.18 9.76
CA ALA A 68 18.69 -4.60 9.90
C ALA A 68 19.93 -5.51 9.85
N LYS A 69 20.90 -5.20 8.98
CA LYS A 69 22.19 -5.90 8.96
C LYS A 69 22.98 -5.78 10.28
N ARG A 70 22.92 -4.61 10.91
CA ARG A 70 23.57 -4.40 12.22
C ARG A 70 22.84 -5.12 13.35
N ALA A 71 21.53 -5.28 13.22
CA ALA A 71 20.65 -5.88 14.23
C ALA A 71 20.57 -7.43 14.16
N GLY A 72 21.49 -8.10 13.47
CA GLY A 72 21.50 -9.56 13.39
C GLY A 72 20.76 -10.17 12.20
N SER A 73 20.42 -9.36 11.21
CA SER A 73 19.80 -9.81 9.95
C SER A 73 18.42 -10.47 10.13
N PRO A 74 17.43 -9.78 10.72
CA PRO A 74 16.07 -10.28 10.86
C PRO A 74 15.39 -10.53 9.49
N HIS A 75 14.32 -11.35 9.49
CA HIS A 75 13.49 -11.56 8.30
C HIS A 75 12.79 -10.26 7.89
N LEU A 76 13.03 -9.79 6.66
CA LEU A 76 12.42 -8.55 6.14
C LEU A 76 11.25 -8.86 5.21
N VAL A 77 10.02 -8.62 5.68
CA VAL A 77 8.79 -8.72 4.88
C VAL A 77 8.43 -7.36 4.32
N TYR A 78 8.29 -7.24 3.01
CA TYR A 78 8.02 -5.98 2.32
C TYR A 78 6.77 -6.06 1.45
N VAL A 79 5.90 -5.03 1.54
CA VAL A 79 4.75 -4.89 0.65
C VAL A 79 5.10 -4.03 -0.56
N SER A 80 4.88 -4.59 -1.74
CA SER A 80 5.12 -3.95 -3.03
C SER A 80 3.86 -3.96 -3.90
N ILE A 81 4.00 -3.67 -5.19
CA ILE A 81 2.89 -3.43 -6.10
C ILE A 81 2.98 -4.37 -7.32
N VAL A 82 1.86 -4.96 -7.70
CA VAL A 82 1.76 -5.73 -8.96
C VAL A 82 1.97 -4.81 -10.15
N GLY A 83 2.84 -5.21 -11.08
CA GLY A 83 3.07 -4.52 -12.35
C GLY A 83 4.13 -3.42 -12.33
N ILE A 84 4.88 -3.25 -11.23
CA ILE A 84 5.95 -2.24 -11.15
C ILE A 84 7.07 -2.45 -12.17
N ASP A 85 7.26 -3.66 -12.63
CA ASP A 85 8.22 -4.07 -13.65
C ASP A 85 7.68 -3.95 -15.09
N ARG A 86 6.37 -3.79 -15.25
CA ARG A 86 5.68 -3.78 -16.55
C ARG A 86 5.22 -2.38 -16.98
N ILE A 87 5.01 -1.47 -16.04
CA ILE A 87 4.46 -0.15 -16.31
C ILE A 87 5.51 0.93 -16.01
N PRO A 88 5.91 1.74 -17.01
CA PRO A 88 6.98 2.73 -16.86
C PRO A 88 6.52 3.99 -16.13
N PHE A 89 6.06 3.85 -14.90
CA PHE A 89 5.67 4.95 -14.03
C PHE A 89 6.81 5.27 -13.07
N VAL A 90 7.11 6.56 -12.85
CA VAL A 90 8.27 7.00 -12.05
C VAL A 90 8.25 6.39 -10.65
N PHE A 91 7.11 6.44 -9.99
CA PHE A 91 6.93 5.84 -8.67
C PHE A 91 7.21 4.32 -8.66
N TYR A 92 6.81 3.61 -9.72
CA TYR A 92 7.05 2.16 -9.85
C TYR A 92 8.53 1.82 -10.00
N ARG A 93 9.29 2.68 -10.69
CA ARG A 93 10.76 2.48 -10.77
C ARG A 93 11.43 2.59 -9.40
N MET A 94 10.97 3.51 -8.56
CA MET A 94 11.44 3.63 -7.18
C MET A 94 11.07 2.40 -6.35
N MET A 95 9.84 1.91 -6.45
CA MET A 95 9.40 0.69 -5.76
C MET A 95 10.20 -0.55 -6.21
N LEU A 96 10.50 -0.64 -7.51
CA LEU A 96 11.33 -1.72 -8.05
C LEU A 96 12.79 -1.63 -7.55
N ALA A 97 13.34 -0.42 -7.41
CA ALA A 97 14.66 -0.21 -6.81
C ALA A 97 14.69 -0.68 -5.35
N ASN A 98 13.63 -0.40 -4.57
CA ASN A 98 13.49 -0.90 -3.20
C ASN A 98 13.45 -2.44 -3.15
N GLU A 99 12.68 -3.10 -4.04
CA GLU A 99 12.67 -4.57 -4.11
C GLU A 99 14.07 -5.15 -4.40
N ARG A 100 14.80 -4.53 -5.34
CA ARG A 100 16.17 -4.95 -5.67
C ARG A 100 17.10 -4.75 -4.48
N ALA A 101 17.06 -3.60 -3.83
CA ALA A 101 17.87 -3.33 -2.66
C ALA A 101 17.64 -4.36 -1.53
N ILE A 102 16.39 -4.79 -1.34
CA ILE A 102 16.04 -5.86 -0.39
C ILE A 102 16.60 -7.21 -0.87
N ALA A 103 16.36 -7.59 -2.11
CA ALA A 103 16.80 -8.89 -2.65
C ALA A 103 18.34 -9.04 -2.67
N GLU A 104 19.05 -7.95 -2.91
CA GLU A 104 20.51 -7.88 -2.96
C GLU A 104 21.14 -7.62 -1.58
N SER A 105 20.33 -7.43 -0.54
CA SER A 105 20.81 -7.07 0.79
C SER A 105 21.57 -8.18 1.51
N GLY A 106 21.33 -9.45 1.18
CA GLY A 106 21.81 -10.60 1.95
C GLY A 106 20.98 -10.90 3.22
N LEU A 107 19.94 -10.12 3.51
CA LEU A 107 18.98 -10.42 4.58
C LEU A 107 18.06 -11.59 4.18
N PRO A 108 17.53 -12.37 5.11
CA PRO A 108 16.34 -13.19 4.85
C PRO A 108 15.18 -12.28 4.47
N TRP A 109 14.50 -12.52 3.34
CA TRP A 109 13.47 -11.60 2.89
C TRP A 109 12.24 -12.27 2.28
N THR A 110 11.11 -11.56 2.34
CA THR A 110 9.88 -11.90 1.62
C THR A 110 9.25 -10.63 1.05
N VAL A 111 9.02 -10.58 -0.25
CA VAL A 111 8.34 -9.47 -0.92
C VAL A 111 6.98 -9.93 -1.42
N LEU A 112 5.91 -9.28 -0.95
CA LEU A 112 4.54 -9.47 -1.42
C LEU A 112 4.15 -8.31 -2.34
N ARG A 113 3.85 -8.58 -3.60
CA ARG A 113 3.21 -7.59 -4.48
C ARG A 113 1.69 -7.70 -4.39
N ALA A 114 1.05 -6.62 -4.00
CA ALA A 114 -0.41 -6.49 -3.98
C ALA A 114 -0.92 -5.66 -5.16
N THR A 115 -2.16 -5.90 -5.59
CA THR A 115 -2.84 -5.04 -6.56
C THR A 115 -3.28 -3.72 -5.90
N GLN A 116 -3.99 -2.86 -6.61
CA GLN A 116 -4.34 -1.51 -6.16
C GLN A 116 -5.31 -1.56 -4.99
N PHE A 117 -5.05 -0.81 -3.93
CA PHE A 117 -5.96 -0.75 -2.79
C PHE A 117 -7.30 -0.10 -3.14
N HIS A 118 -8.38 -0.59 -2.53
CA HIS A 118 -9.73 0.02 -2.65
C HIS A 118 -9.72 1.51 -2.34
N ASP A 119 -8.99 1.93 -1.31
CA ASP A 119 -8.84 3.34 -0.92
C ASP A 119 -8.32 4.22 -2.06
N LEU A 120 -7.30 3.74 -2.79
CA LEU A 120 -6.72 4.46 -3.92
C LEU A 120 -7.75 4.64 -5.05
N ILE A 121 -8.44 3.56 -5.41
CA ILE A 121 -9.45 3.59 -6.47
C ILE A 121 -10.62 4.50 -6.08
N ALA A 122 -11.14 4.37 -4.86
CA ALA A 122 -12.21 5.23 -4.35
C ALA A 122 -11.82 6.70 -4.32
N PHE A 123 -10.57 7.00 -3.93
CA PHE A 123 -10.05 8.36 -3.98
C PHE A 123 -9.99 8.92 -5.41
N LEU A 124 -9.43 8.16 -6.36
CA LEU A 124 -9.36 8.58 -7.77
C LEU A 124 -10.76 8.85 -8.33
N LEU A 125 -11.70 7.94 -8.09
CA LEU A 125 -13.09 8.10 -8.53
C LEU A 125 -13.77 9.30 -7.87
N ARG A 126 -13.53 9.55 -6.59
CA ARG A 126 -14.01 10.74 -5.91
C ARG A 126 -13.50 12.03 -6.54
N MET A 127 -12.23 12.06 -6.96
CA MET A 127 -11.65 13.22 -7.64
C MET A 127 -12.25 13.41 -9.03
N LEU A 128 -12.39 12.31 -9.79
CA LEU A 128 -12.97 12.32 -11.13
C LEU A 128 -14.47 12.64 -11.14
N ALA A 129 -15.20 12.34 -10.05
CA ALA A 129 -16.63 12.62 -9.92
C ALA A 129 -16.98 14.03 -9.42
N LYS A 130 -15.99 14.95 -9.27
CA LYS A 130 -16.25 16.36 -8.91
C LYS A 130 -16.92 17.14 -10.02
N PRO A 131 -16.48 17.07 -11.29
CA PRO A 131 -17.15 17.73 -12.40
C PRO A 131 -18.55 17.14 -12.68
N PRO A 132 -19.43 17.87 -13.40
CA PRO A 132 -20.76 17.39 -13.78
C PRO A 132 -20.70 16.18 -14.73
N VAL A 133 -19.66 16.06 -15.55
CA VAL A 133 -19.38 14.94 -16.44
C VAL A 133 -18.04 14.33 -16.04
N ILE A 134 -18.00 13.01 -15.92
CA ILE A 134 -16.76 12.28 -15.59
C ILE A 134 -16.02 11.93 -16.88
N ALA A 135 -14.89 12.59 -17.13
CA ALA A 135 -13.98 12.19 -18.20
C ALA A 135 -13.16 10.98 -17.72
N LEU A 136 -13.50 9.77 -18.20
CA LEU A 136 -12.93 8.54 -17.69
C LEU A 136 -11.99 7.88 -18.72
N PRO A 137 -10.72 7.57 -18.35
CA PRO A 137 -9.84 6.83 -19.24
C PRO A 137 -10.40 5.47 -19.62
N SER A 138 -10.60 5.24 -20.92
CA SER A 138 -11.23 4.02 -21.45
C SER A 138 -10.27 2.84 -21.53
N GLY A 139 -10.82 1.63 -21.40
CA GLY A 139 -10.11 0.36 -21.54
C GLY A 139 -9.15 0.03 -20.42
N LEU A 140 -9.15 0.79 -19.30
CA LEU A 140 -8.34 0.49 -18.13
C LEU A 140 -9.05 -0.54 -17.25
N ARG A 141 -8.29 -1.54 -16.79
CA ARG A 141 -8.77 -2.55 -15.85
C ARG A 141 -7.91 -2.53 -14.60
N PHE A 142 -8.57 -2.72 -13.46
CA PHE A 142 -7.97 -2.79 -12.13
C PHE A 142 -8.51 -4.02 -11.39
N GLN A 143 -7.78 -4.46 -10.40
CA GLN A 143 -8.18 -5.56 -9.52
C GLN A 143 -8.04 -5.10 -8.07
N PRO A 144 -8.93 -4.21 -7.60
CA PRO A 144 -8.78 -3.58 -6.29
C PRO A 144 -8.84 -4.61 -5.15
N VAL A 145 -7.96 -4.43 -4.16
CA VAL A 145 -7.82 -5.29 -2.97
C VAL A 145 -8.02 -4.47 -1.70
N ASP A 146 -8.59 -5.09 -0.66
CA ASP A 146 -8.72 -4.44 0.64
C ASP A 146 -7.39 -4.47 1.41
N VAL A 147 -7.11 -3.39 2.13
CA VAL A 147 -5.92 -3.29 3.00
C VAL A 147 -5.94 -4.30 4.14
N ARG A 148 -7.12 -4.79 4.54
CA ARG A 148 -7.30 -5.84 5.56
C ARG A 148 -6.77 -7.18 5.04
N ASP A 149 -7.21 -7.61 3.87
CA ASP A 149 -6.76 -8.84 3.23
C ASP A 149 -5.22 -8.85 3.05
N VAL A 150 -4.65 -7.72 2.63
CA VAL A 150 -3.19 -7.58 2.43
C VAL A 150 -2.45 -7.56 3.77
N GLY A 151 -2.98 -6.87 4.78
CA GLY A 151 -2.38 -6.80 6.11
C GLY A 151 -2.32 -8.18 6.79
N GLU A 152 -3.41 -8.94 6.73
CA GLU A 152 -3.46 -10.31 7.23
C GLU A 152 -2.50 -11.25 6.46
N ARG A 153 -2.39 -11.07 5.13
CA ARG A 153 -1.44 -11.84 4.33
C ARG A 153 0.00 -11.53 4.72
N LEU A 154 0.34 -10.25 4.96
CA LEU A 154 1.67 -9.84 5.42
C LEU A 154 1.98 -10.40 6.82
N ALA A 155 1.02 -10.38 7.74
CA ALA A 155 1.18 -10.96 9.07
C ALA A 155 1.49 -12.47 8.98
N ARG A 156 0.74 -13.23 8.15
CA ARG A 156 1.03 -14.66 7.92
C ARG A 156 2.42 -14.90 7.31
N LEU A 157 2.88 -14.00 6.42
CA LEU A 157 4.23 -14.10 5.85
C LEU A 157 5.31 -13.75 6.88
N ALA A 158 5.01 -12.86 7.81
CA ALA A 158 5.93 -12.48 8.88
C ALA A 158 6.14 -13.58 9.92
N LEU A 159 5.12 -14.41 10.14
CA LEU A 159 5.16 -15.59 11.01
C LEU A 159 5.78 -16.82 10.34
N GLY A 160 6.04 -16.78 9.06
CA GLY A 160 6.61 -17.89 8.29
C GLY A 160 8.07 -17.69 7.93
N GLU A 161 8.63 -18.72 7.29
CA GLU A 161 9.99 -18.68 6.78
C GLU A 161 10.16 -17.68 5.62
N PRO A 162 11.35 -17.11 5.42
CA PRO A 162 11.67 -16.28 4.27
C PRO A 162 11.53 -17.06 2.95
N ILE A 163 10.72 -16.56 2.03
CA ILE A 163 10.44 -17.24 0.75
C ILE A 163 10.87 -16.44 -0.49
N GLY A 164 11.57 -15.32 -0.29
CA GLY A 164 11.92 -14.44 -1.39
C GLY A 164 10.68 -13.75 -1.99
N ARG A 165 10.44 -13.90 -3.29
CA ARG A 165 9.27 -13.34 -3.95
C ARG A 165 8.03 -14.22 -3.68
N ALA A 166 7.13 -13.74 -2.82
CA ALA A 166 5.83 -14.38 -2.61
C ALA A 166 4.95 -14.27 -3.86
N PRO A 167 4.00 -15.21 -4.08
CA PRO A 167 2.99 -15.07 -5.13
C PRO A 167 2.24 -13.74 -5.01
N ASP A 168 1.94 -13.11 -6.16
CA ASP A 168 1.18 -11.87 -6.22
C ASP A 168 -0.16 -12.02 -5.47
N PHE A 169 -0.67 -10.92 -4.91
CA PHE A 169 -1.91 -10.91 -4.14
C PHE A 169 -2.90 -9.92 -4.75
N GLY A 170 -3.92 -10.44 -5.43
CA GLY A 170 -4.95 -9.65 -6.09
C GLY A 170 -6.25 -9.59 -5.32
N GLY A 171 -7.01 -8.52 -5.50
CA GLY A 171 -8.38 -8.44 -5.05
C GLY A 171 -9.29 -9.46 -5.72
N PRO A 172 -10.53 -9.67 -5.23
CA PRO A 172 -11.41 -10.76 -5.68
C PRO A 172 -11.84 -10.64 -7.14
N GLN A 173 -11.86 -9.43 -7.70
CA GLN A 173 -12.42 -9.18 -9.02
C GLN A 173 -11.58 -8.20 -9.84
N ALA A 174 -11.23 -8.59 -11.08
CA ALA A 174 -10.66 -7.68 -12.07
C ALA A 174 -11.80 -6.97 -12.82
N ARG A 175 -11.87 -5.63 -12.73
CA ARG A 175 -12.96 -4.81 -13.26
C ARG A 175 -12.45 -3.65 -14.10
N THR A 176 -13.28 -3.19 -15.02
CA THR A 176 -13.00 -1.96 -15.77
C THR A 176 -13.14 -0.73 -14.87
N LEU A 177 -12.44 0.34 -15.22
CA LEU A 177 -12.56 1.61 -14.48
C LEU A 177 -14.00 2.18 -14.59
N ASP A 178 -14.72 1.92 -15.68
CA ASP A 178 -16.12 2.31 -15.86
C ASP A 178 -17.05 1.57 -14.88
N GLU A 179 -16.91 0.26 -14.72
CA GLU A 179 -17.67 -0.52 -13.75
C GLU A 179 -17.40 -0.03 -12.32
N LEU A 180 -16.15 0.20 -11.96
CA LEU A 180 -15.77 0.73 -10.65
C LEU A 180 -16.35 2.13 -10.41
N ALA A 181 -16.38 2.98 -11.45
CA ALA A 181 -16.99 4.31 -11.36
C ALA A 181 -18.51 4.25 -11.15
N ARG A 182 -19.19 3.33 -11.83
CA ARG A 182 -20.65 3.11 -11.64
C ARG A 182 -20.95 2.62 -10.23
N SER A 183 -20.19 1.64 -9.71
CA SER A 183 -20.32 1.17 -8.32
C SER A 183 -20.13 2.31 -7.33
N TYR A 184 -19.08 3.13 -7.51
CA TYR A 184 -18.82 4.29 -6.67
C TYR A 184 -20.00 5.30 -6.71
N LEU A 185 -20.49 5.66 -7.90
CA LEU A 185 -21.58 6.61 -8.05
C LEU A 185 -22.88 6.11 -7.42
N ALA A 186 -23.17 4.82 -7.55
CA ALA A 186 -24.36 4.19 -6.96
C ALA A 186 -24.34 4.32 -5.43
N VAL A 187 -23.21 3.99 -4.78
CA VAL A 187 -23.09 4.06 -3.32
C VAL A 187 -23.15 5.49 -2.79
N VAL A 188 -22.55 6.47 -3.48
CA VAL A 188 -22.60 7.87 -3.05
C VAL A 188 -23.88 8.61 -3.48
N GLY A 189 -24.84 7.91 -4.10
CA GLY A 189 -26.14 8.47 -4.53
C GLY A 189 -26.03 9.54 -5.62
N LYS A 190 -24.98 9.50 -6.48
CA LYS A 190 -24.77 10.48 -7.53
C LYS A 190 -25.06 9.89 -8.91
N ARG A 191 -25.75 10.68 -9.74
CA ARG A 191 -25.94 10.40 -11.17
C ARG A 191 -25.05 11.35 -11.97
N ARG A 192 -24.03 10.81 -12.61
CA ARG A 192 -23.09 11.56 -13.46
C ARG A 192 -22.91 10.84 -14.79
N PRO A 193 -23.02 11.51 -15.92
CA PRO A 193 -22.65 10.92 -17.21
C PRO A 193 -21.13 10.65 -17.23
N ILE A 194 -20.78 9.52 -17.82
CA ILE A 194 -19.38 9.11 -18.00
C ILE A 194 -19.03 9.28 -19.47
N ALA A 195 -18.06 10.13 -19.77
CA ALA A 195 -17.51 10.33 -21.10
C ALA A 195 -16.19 9.55 -21.22
N PRO A 196 -16.10 8.51 -22.05
CA PRO A 196 -14.85 7.78 -22.24
C PRO A 196 -13.84 8.63 -23.00
N ILE A 197 -12.60 8.73 -22.46
CA ILE A 197 -11.48 9.38 -23.13
C ILE A 197 -10.34 8.39 -23.35
N ARG A 198 -9.68 8.44 -24.51
CA ARG A 198 -8.54 7.59 -24.79
C ARG A 198 -7.25 8.36 -24.48
N LEU A 199 -6.57 7.98 -23.39
CA LEU A 199 -5.29 8.54 -23.03
C LEU A 199 -4.16 7.76 -23.72
N PRO A 200 -3.29 8.42 -24.51
CA PRO A 200 -2.12 7.79 -25.13
C PRO A 200 -0.98 7.57 -24.13
N GLY A 201 0.05 6.88 -24.58
CA GLY A 201 1.30 6.71 -23.84
C GLY A 201 1.51 5.31 -23.23
N LYS A 202 2.76 5.02 -22.93
CA LYS A 202 3.22 3.69 -22.49
C LYS A 202 2.60 3.26 -21.16
N VAL A 203 2.35 4.19 -20.24
CA VAL A 203 1.72 3.90 -18.95
C VAL A 203 0.30 3.38 -19.15
N PHE A 204 -0.55 4.14 -19.87
CA PHE A 204 -1.92 3.72 -20.15
C PHE A 204 -1.99 2.49 -21.06
N GLY A 205 -1.03 2.34 -21.97
CA GLY A 205 -0.87 1.13 -22.77
C GLY A 205 -0.60 -0.11 -21.91
N GLY A 206 0.33 -0.02 -20.96
CA GLY A 206 0.65 -1.09 -20.03
C GLY A 206 -0.52 -1.47 -19.13
N ILE A 207 -1.30 -0.48 -18.65
CA ILE A 207 -2.50 -0.75 -17.84
C ILE A 207 -3.58 -1.44 -18.70
N ARG A 208 -3.84 -0.97 -19.92
CA ARG A 208 -4.78 -1.63 -20.85
C ARG A 208 -4.39 -3.07 -21.17
N ALA A 209 -3.09 -3.34 -21.27
CA ALA A 209 -2.57 -4.70 -21.46
C ALA A 209 -2.69 -5.59 -20.21
N GLY A 210 -3.32 -5.11 -19.13
CA GLY A 210 -3.50 -5.87 -17.90
C GLY A 210 -2.28 -5.89 -16.99
N GLY A 211 -1.32 -4.99 -17.18
CA GLY A 211 -0.08 -4.94 -16.40
C GLY A 211 -0.28 -4.78 -14.89
N LEU A 212 -1.44 -4.31 -14.44
CA LEU A 212 -1.80 -4.14 -13.03
C LEU A 212 -2.66 -5.27 -12.45
N LEU A 213 -2.88 -6.34 -13.21
CA LEU A 213 -3.77 -7.43 -12.82
C LEU A 213 -2.96 -8.67 -12.40
N ALA A 214 -3.54 -9.43 -11.49
CA ALA A 214 -3.10 -10.75 -11.05
C ALA A 214 -4.32 -11.70 -10.97
N PRO A 215 -5.00 -11.99 -12.09
CA PRO A 215 -6.29 -12.68 -12.08
C PRO A 215 -6.21 -14.11 -11.53
N GLU A 216 -5.09 -14.80 -11.78
CA GLU A 216 -4.83 -16.15 -11.23
C GLU A 216 -4.51 -16.15 -9.73
N ARG A 217 -4.39 -14.98 -9.12
CA ARG A 217 -4.07 -14.74 -7.71
C ARG A 217 -5.11 -13.84 -7.04
N ALA A 218 -6.39 -14.04 -7.38
CA ALA A 218 -7.54 -13.36 -6.79
C ALA A 218 -7.81 -13.91 -5.37
N ALA A 219 -6.93 -13.59 -4.43
CA ALA A 219 -6.93 -14.14 -3.07
C ALA A 219 -7.57 -13.19 -2.03
N GLY A 220 -7.85 -11.94 -2.39
CA GLY A 220 -8.62 -11.02 -1.57
C GLY A 220 -10.09 -11.45 -1.50
N THR A 221 -10.75 -11.15 -0.39
CA THR A 221 -12.12 -11.59 -0.10
C THR A 221 -13.12 -10.44 -0.11
N ILE A 222 -12.68 -9.23 0.23
CA ILE A 222 -13.54 -8.05 0.35
C ILE A 222 -13.69 -7.38 -1.03
N THR A 223 -14.93 -7.27 -1.51
CA THR A 223 -15.21 -6.62 -2.79
C THR A 223 -15.16 -5.09 -2.69
N PHE A 224 -15.03 -4.42 -3.83
CA PHE A 224 -15.02 -2.95 -3.86
C PHE A 224 -16.35 -2.35 -3.38
N GLU A 225 -17.46 -3.00 -3.68
CA GLU A 225 -18.80 -2.59 -3.23
C GLU A 225 -18.96 -2.74 -1.70
N GLN A 226 -18.50 -3.84 -1.13
CA GLN A 226 -18.51 -4.03 0.33
C GLN A 226 -17.72 -2.92 1.02
N TYR A 227 -16.48 -2.68 0.55
CA TYR A 227 -15.64 -1.60 1.03
C TYR A 227 -16.33 -0.23 0.93
N LEU A 228 -16.94 0.11 -0.22
CA LEU A 228 -17.61 1.39 -0.41
C LEU A 228 -18.81 1.57 0.53
N ASN A 229 -19.62 0.53 0.72
CA ASN A 229 -20.78 0.57 1.63
C ASN A 229 -20.34 0.76 3.08
N GLU A 230 -19.30 0.07 3.54
CA GLU A 230 -18.74 0.24 4.88
C GLU A 230 -18.26 1.67 5.10
N GLN A 231 -17.50 2.23 4.14
CA GLN A 231 -17.00 3.61 4.22
C GLN A 231 -18.13 4.64 4.23
N HIS A 232 -19.16 4.41 3.42
CA HIS A 232 -20.32 5.31 3.35
C HIS A 232 -21.10 5.33 4.66
N THR A 233 -21.36 4.16 5.24
CA THR A 233 -22.06 3.99 6.51
C THR A 233 -21.27 4.59 7.68
N ALA A 234 -19.95 4.42 7.69
CA ALA A 234 -19.07 4.96 8.73
C ALA A 234 -18.84 6.49 8.61
N GLY A 235 -19.37 7.16 7.57
CA GLY A 235 -19.13 8.58 7.32
C GLY A 235 -17.66 8.93 7.09
N GLN A 236 -16.81 7.93 6.86
CA GLN A 236 -15.38 8.09 6.71
C GLN A 236 -15.03 8.67 5.33
N ARG A 237 -14.03 9.52 5.30
CA ARG A 237 -13.48 10.06 4.05
C ARG A 237 -12.17 9.31 3.75
N PRO A 238 -12.21 8.28 2.89
CA PRO A 238 -11.02 7.50 2.59
C PRO A 238 -9.91 8.39 2.01
N TYR A 239 -8.68 8.06 2.33
CA TYR A 239 -7.47 8.49 1.65
C TYR A 239 -6.95 9.92 1.86
N ARG A 240 -7.49 10.73 2.75
CA ARG A 240 -6.98 12.10 2.93
C ARG A 240 -5.52 12.15 3.42
N ASP A 241 -5.13 11.18 4.25
CA ASP A 241 -3.78 11.12 4.84
C ASP A 241 -2.79 10.28 4.02
N ALA A 242 -3.30 9.34 3.23
CA ALA A 242 -2.47 8.47 2.39
C ALA A 242 -1.89 9.21 1.17
N ILE A 243 -2.57 10.25 0.64
CA ILE A 243 -2.06 11.05 -0.49
C ILE A 243 -0.74 11.73 -0.16
N ARG A 244 -0.57 12.20 1.08
CA ARG A 244 0.69 12.80 1.52
C ARG A 244 1.87 11.82 1.47
N ALA A 245 1.60 10.53 1.55
CA ALA A 245 2.60 9.49 1.45
C ALA A 245 2.97 9.12 0.00
N TYR A 246 2.04 9.29 -0.96
CA TYR A 246 2.23 8.88 -2.36
C TYR A 246 2.55 10.02 -3.34
N LEU A 247 2.22 11.25 -3.00
CA LEU A 247 2.64 12.42 -3.76
C LEU A 247 3.74 13.14 -2.98
N PRO A 248 4.97 13.23 -3.50
CA PRO A 248 5.99 14.10 -2.95
C PRO A 248 5.55 15.55 -3.20
N LEU A 249 4.73 16.09 -2.31
CA LEU A 249 4.47 17.51 -2.28
C LEU A 249 5.78 18.20 -1.88
N PRO A 250 6.23 19.23 -2.61
CA PRO A 250 7.45 19.95 -2.26
C PRO A 250 7.33 20.44 -0.81
N HIS A 251 8.31 20.13 -0.01
CA HIS A 251 8.40 20.59 1.36
C HIS A 251 8.41 22.13 1.34
N HIS A 252 7.33 22.76 1.78
CA HIS A 252 7.37 24.15 2.17
C HIS A 252 8.39 24.28 3.32
N ARG A 253 9.60 24.71 2.99
CA ARG A 253 10.56 25.17 3.99
C ARG A 253 9.80 26.19 4.86
N ARG A 254 9.55 25.82 6.11
CA ARG A 254 9.16 26.81 7.13
C ARG A 254 10.29 27.84 7.15
N LYS A 255 10.00 29.06 6.69
CA LYS A 255 10.85 30.21 6.94
C LYS A 255 10.92 30.36 8.46
N THR A 256 12.06 30.05 9.04
CA THR A 256 12.43 30.53 10.36
C THR A 256 12.59 32.04 10.23
N SER A 257 11.58 32.77 10.67
CA SER A 257 11.73 34.20 10.93
C SER A 257 12.61 34.35 12.17
N ARG A 258 13.68 35.09 11.96
CA ARG A 258 14.50 35.66 13.04
C ARG A 258 13.71 36.71 13.82
#